data_714f0a849a72af2231e7944529f084bf
#
_entry.id   714f0a849a72af2231e7944529f084bf
#
_cell.length_a   1.000
_cell.length_b   1.000
_cell.length_c   1.000
_cell.angle_alpha   90.00
_cell.angle_beta   90.00
_cell.angle_gamma   90.00
#
_symmetry.space_group_name_H-M   'P 1'
#
loop_
_entity.id
_entity.type
_entity.pdbx_description
1 polymer ?
#
loop_
_entity_poly.entity_id
_entity_poly.type
_entity_poly.pdbx_seq_one_letter_code
_entity_poly.pdbx_strand_id
1 'polypeptide(L)'
;AIYYQLLCQLYARHPIRDRVAGTVESISGITDKTLYGCHRAFYAPSNMALCVEGDVDPERIYAIALEALPQEKMPVPHADYGEAEDLLPAECFASREMPVSAPQFLIGAKIAPAPRGGESLRQRLVAQLALRLLAGGSSPFYARLYAEGLLCRDFDYEVDFAAGTGTVIFGGESQKPERVLEELKAEAARISACLLY
;
A
#
# COMPACT_ATOMS: atom_id res chain seq x y z
N ALA A 1 -13.58 -2.67 2.62
CA ALA A 1 -14.03 -3.83 1.84
C ALA A 1 -13.43 -3.81 0.42
N ILE A 2 -13.61 -2.73 -0.35
CA ILE A 2 -13.15 -2.61 -1.74
C ILE A 2 -11.62 -2.77 -1.91
N TYR A 3 -10.83 -2.19 -1.03
CA TYR A 3 -9.36 -2.26 -1.04
C TYR A 3 -8.83 -3.70 -1.01
N TYR A 4 -9.29 -4.52 -0.06
CA TYR A 4 -8.86 -5.93 0.00
C TYR A 4 -9.39 -6.77 -1.15
N GLN A 5 -10.54 -6.41 -1.73
CA GLN A 5 -11.02 -7.05 -2.96
C GLN A 5 -10.05 -6.75 -4.11
N LEU A 6 -9.59 -5.51 -4.24
CA LEU A 6 -8.59 -5.13 -5.23
C LEU A 6 -7.27 -5.90 -5.04
N LEU A 7 -6.77 -6.00 -3.81
CA LEU A 7 -5.53 -6.75 -3.54
C LEU A 7 -5.68 -8.24 -3.89
N CYS A 8 -6.84 -8.86 -3.62
CA CYS A 8 -7.11 -10.23 -4.02
C CYS A 8 -7.14 -10.42 -5.54
N GLN A 9 -7.50 -9.38 -6.30
CA GLN A 9 -7.49 -9.43 -7.77
C GLN A 9 -6.11 -9.16 -8.35
N LEU A 10 -5.33 -8.31 -7.70
CA LEU A 10 -3.95 -8.05 -8.12
C LEU A 10 -3.04 -9.24 -7.81
N TYR A 11 -3.13 -9.81 -6.62
CA TYR A 11 -2.22 -10.83 -6.13
C TYR A 11 -2.91 -12.18 -5.96
N ALA A 12 -2.40 -13.21 -6.60
CA ALA A 12 -2.95 -14.57 -6.52
C ALA A 12 -2.59 -15.28 -5.21
N ARG A 13 -1.36 -15.12 -4.72
CA ARG A 13 -0.78 -15.88 -3.61
C ARG A 13 -0.12 -15.02 -2.54
N HIS A 14 0.37 -13.84 -2.91
CA HIS A 14 1.15 -12.98 -2.01
C HIS A 14 0.34 -12.56 -0.77
N PRO A 15 0.90 -12.63 0.45
CA PRO A 15 0.17 -12.35 1.70
C PRO A 15 -0.34 -10.92 1.83
N ILE A 16 0.11 -9.97 1.01
CA ILE A 16 -0.42 -8.60 0.98
C ILE A 16 -1.93 -8.54 0.72
N ARG A 17 -2.50 -9.59 0.10
CA ARG A 17 -3.94 -9.74 -0.14
C ARG A 17 -4.73 -10.05 1.13
N ASP A 18 -4.06 -10.52 2.16
CA ASP A 18 -4.71 -10.94 3.40
C ASP A 18 -5.06 -9.72 4.27
N ARG A 19 -6.17 -9.82 4.96
CA ARG A 19 -6.61 -8.75 5.87
C ARG A 19 -5.74 -8.73 7.11
N VAL A 20 -5.05 -7.62 7.36
CA VAL A 20 -4.23 -7.43 8.57
C VAL A 20 -5.05 -7.64 9.85
N ALA A 21 -6.30 -7.18 9.87
CA ALA A 21 -7.21 -7.40 11.01
C ALA A 21 -7.78 -8.82 11.11
N GLY A 22 -7.47 -9.68 10.14
CA GLY A 22 -7.99 -11.05 10.09
C GLY A 22 -9.48 -11.14 9.72
N THR A 23 -10.01 -12.34 9.86
CA THR A 23 -11.44 -12.66 9.73
C THR A 23 -11.99 -13.17 11.05
N VAL A 24 -13.31 -13.28 11.20
CA VAL A 24 -13.94 -13.83 12.39
C VAL A 24 -13.37 -15.23 12.69
N GLU A 25 -13.22 -16.06 11.67
CA GLU A 25 -12.69 -17.42 11.76
C GLU A 25 -11.24 -17.43 12.25
N SER A 26 -10.37 -16.59 11.65
CA SER A 26 -8.95 -16.52 12.03
C SER A 26 -8.77 -15.98 13.44
N ILE A 27 -9.56 -14.96 13.83
CA ILE A 27 -9.50 -14.36 15.17
C ILE A 27 -9.99 -15.35 16.23
N SER A 28 -11.06 -16.12 15.95
CA SER A 28 -11.57 -17.12 16.90
C SER A 28 -10.58 -18.24 17.20
N GLY A 29 -9.63 -18.49 16.31
CA GLY A 29 -8.55 -19.47 16.50
C GLY A 29 -7.36 -18.95 17.30
N ILE A 30 -7.30 -17.65 17.62
CA ILE A 30 -6.18 -17.07 18.36
C ILE A 30 -6.31 -17.42 19.85
N THR A 31 -5.26 -18.00 20.40
CA THR A 31 -5.15 -18.35 21.82
C THR A 31 -4.16 -17.42 22.53
N ASP A 32 -4.17 -17.44 23.87
CA ASP A 32 -3.16 -16.80 24.70
C ASP A 32 -1.74 -17.24 24.33
N LYS A 33 -1.54 -18.53 24.09
CA LYS A 33 -0.24 -19.10 23.65
C LYS A 33 0.21 -18.51 22.32
N THR A 34 -0.72 -18.34 21.36
CA THR A 34 -0.45 -17.70 20.07
C THR A 34 0.02 -16.26 20.27
N LEU A 35 -0.71 -15.48 21.09
CA LEU A 35 -0.38 -14.09 21.37
C LEU A 35 0.99 -13.94 22.04
N TYR A 36 1.27 -14.71 23.11
CA TYR A 36 2.55 -14.68 23.78
C TYR A 36 3.69 -15.19 22.88
N GLY A 37 3.41 -16.16 21.98
CA GLY A 37 4.36 -16.62 20.99
C GLY A 37 4.76 -15.51 20.00
N CYS A 38 3.78 -14.82 19.44
CA CYS A 38 4.00 -13.66 18.57
C CYS A 38 4.72 -12.52 19.31
N HIS A 39 4.30 -12.22 20.54
CA HIS A 39 4.97 -11.19 21.32
C HIS A 39 6.45 -11.50 21.50
N ARG A 40 6.81 -12.71 21.93
CA ARG A 40 8.22 -13.11 22.08
C ARG A 40 9.01 -13.05 20.78
N ALA A 41 8.38 -13.41 19.65
CA ALA A 41 9.06 -13.42 18.37
C ALA A 41 9.33 -12.03 17.82
N PHE A 42 8.40 -11.09 17.98
CA PHE A 42 8.45 -9.77 17.32
C PHE A 42 8.86 -8.62 18.22
N TYR A 43 8.54 -8.67 19.52
CA TYR A 43 8.84 -7.60 20.49
C TYR A 43 10.19 -7.83 21.18
N ALA A 44 11.23 -8.06 20.37
CA ALA A 44 12.59 -8.17 20.83
C ALA A 44 13.36 -6.89 20.51
N PRO A 45 14.28 -6.40 21.39
CA PRO A 45 15.07 -5.18 21.13
C PRO A 45 15.83 -5.22 19.80
N SER A 46 16.29 -6.41 19.38
CA SER A 46 16.94 -6.63 18.07
C SER A 46 16.05 -6.39 16.86
N ASN A 47 14.72 -6.38 17.05
CA ASN A 47 13.70 -6.17 15.99
C ASN A 47 12.96 -4.84 16.15
N MET A 48 13.39 -3.97 17.07
CA MET A 48 12.69 -2.72 17.39
C MET A 48 13.61 -1.51 17.22
N ALA A 49 13.02 -0.37 16.96
CA ALA A 49 13.68 0.93 16.98
C ALA A 49 12.94 1.84 17.97
N LEU A 50 13.67 2.46 18.88
CA LEU A 50 13.15 3.48 19.79
C LEU A 50 13.43 4.85 19.20
N CYS A 51 12.39 5.63 18.93
CA CYS A 51 12.47 7.02 18.53
C CYS A 51 11.76 7.87 19.57
N VAL A 52 12.46 8.86 20.12
CA VAL A 52 11.92 9.79 21.11
C VAL A 52 12.17 11.20 20.61
N GLU A 53 11.09 11.99 20.51
CA GLU A 53 11.13 13.39 20.06
C GLU A 53 10.59 14.30 21.19
N GLY A 54 11.25 15.42 21.43
CA GLY A 54 10.85 16.42 22.42
C GLY A 54 12.05 17.07 23.11
N ASP A 55 11.78 17.85 24.15
CA ASP A 55 12.81 18.42 25.02
C ASP A 55 13.27 17.37 26.05
N VAL A 56 14.12 16.46 25.57
CA VAL A 56 14.61 15.32 26.36
C VAL A 56 16.13 15.24 26.33
N ASP A 57 16.71 14.72 27.41
CA ASP A 57 18.11 14.38 27.49
C ASP A 57 18.34 12.98 26.87
N PRO A 58 19.06 12.87 25.73
CA PRO A 58 19.29 11.61 25.03
C PRO A 58 20.01 10.57 25.91
N GLU A 59 20.98 10.99 26.73
CA GLU A 59 21.75 10.09 27.61
C GLU A 59 20.86 9.47 28.69
N ARG A 60 19.94 10.25 29.21
CA ARG A 60 18.95 9.76 30.19
C ARG A 60 17.98 8.78 29.57
N ILE A 61 17.48 9.07 28.33
CA ILE A 61 16.61 8.14 27.60
C ILE A 61 17.32 6.84 27.30
N TYR A 62 18.59 6.92 26.87
CA TYR A 62 19.38 5.73 26.57
C TYR A 62 19.61 4.88 27.85
N ALA A 63 19.92 5.51 28.98
CA ALA A 63 20.09 4.81 30.26
C ALA A 63 18.81 4.08 30.70
N ILE A 64 17.64 4.74 30.58
CA ILE A 64 16.33 4.14 30.89
C ILE A 64 16.06 2.94 29.94
N ALA A 65 16.35 3.10 28.66
CA ALA A 65 16.14 2.02 27.70
C ALA A 65 17.03 0.80 28.00
N LEU A 66 18.30 1.01 28.34
CA LEU A 66 19.20 -0.07 28.73
C LEU A 66 18.76 -0.81 29.99
N GLU A 67 18.19 -0.10 30.96
CA GLU A 67 17.69 -0.69 32.20
C GLU A 67 16.39 -1.48 31.97
N ALA A 68 15.49 -0.94 31.15
CA ALA A 68 14.15 -1.49 30.93
C ALA A 68 14.09 -2.64 29.93
N LEU A 69 15.04 -2.71 28.98
CA LEU A 69 14.98 -3.69 27.90
C LEU A 69 15.80 -4.95 28.22
N PRO A 70 15.33 -6.13 27.79
CA PRO A 70 16.07 -7.38 27.89
C PRO A 70 17.43 -7.27 27.18
N GLN A 71 18.51 -7.71 27.87
CA GLN A 71 19.86 -7.72 27.30
C GLN A 71 20.15 -8.96 26.45
N GLU A 72 19.24 -9.91 26.43
CA GLU A 72 19.38 -11.15 25.65
C GLU A 72 19.21 -10.85 24.16
N LYS A 73 20.16 -11.32 23.34
CA LYS A 73 20.04 -11.23 21.88
C LYS A 73 19.06 -12.27 21.40
N MET A 74 17.90 -11.82 20.95
CA MET A 74 16.93 -12.67 20.28
C MET A 74 17.13 -12.63 18.75
N PRO A 75 16.85 -13.74 18.04
CA PRO A 75 16.92 -13.75 16.59
C PRO A 75 15.90 -12.79 16.01
N VAL A 76 16.29 -12.04 14.97
CA VAL A 76 15.37 -11.19 14.23
C VAL A 76 14.50 -12.09 13.33
N PRO A 77 13.17 -12.00 13.41
CA PRO A 77 12.30 -12.78 12.55
C PRO A 77 12.55 -12.44 11.08
N HIS A 78 12.64 -13.44 10.24
CA HIS A 78 12.73 -13.28 8.81
C HIS A 78 11.32 -13.32 8.21
N ALA A 79 10.96 -12.26 7.46
CA ALA A 79 9.70 -12.24 6.73
C ALA A 79 9.83 -13.05 5.43
N ASP A 80 8.98 -14.05 5.27
CA ASP A 80 8.85 -14.82 4.05
C ASP A 80 7.50 -14.48 3.40
N TYR A 81 7.55 -13.87 2.23
CA TYR A 81 6.38 -13.48 1.44
C TYR A 81 6.07 -14.48 0.32
N GLY A 82 6.79 -15.61 0.26
CA GLY A 82 6.68 -16.60 -0.79
C GLY A 82 7.39 -16.19 -2.09
N GLU A 83 7.04 -16.88 -3.16
CA GLU A 83 7.60 -16.61 -4.48
C GLU A 83 7.06 -15.30 -5.05
N ALA A 84 7.93 -14.56 -5.75
CA ALA A 84 7.53 -13.36 -6.46
C ALA A 84 6.46 -13.68 -7.53
N GLU A 85 5.45 -12.85 -7.60
CA GLU A 85 4.45 -12.91 -8.65
C GLU A 85 4.84 -12.00 -9.82
N ASP A 86 4.35 -12.32 -11.03
CA ASP A 86 4.49 -11.43 -12.17
C ASP A 86 3.67 -10.13 -12.01
N LEU A 87 3.83 -9.20 -12.95
CA LEU A 87 3.14 -7.92 -12.91
C LEU A 87 1.69 -7.98 -13.44
N LEU A 88 1.24 -9.14 -13.93
CA LEU A 88 -0.13 -9.31 -14.38
C LEU A 88 -1.06 -9.49 -13.18
N PRO A 89 -2.27 -8.94 -13.21
CA PRO A 89 -3.25 -9.17 -12.16
C PRO A 89 -3.74 -10.63 -12.21
N ALA A 90 -4.11 -11.17 -11.06
CA ALA A 90 -4.74 -12.50 -10.96
C ALA A 90 -6.14 -12.49 -11.61
N GLU A 91 -6.86 -11.40 -11.44
CA GLU A 91 -8.18 -11.17 -12.05
C GLU A 91 -8.30 -9.71 -12.50
N CYS A 92 -8.97 -9.47 -13.62
CA CYS A 92 -9.04 -8.13 -14.20
C CYS A 92 -10.20 -7.27 -13.71
N PHE A 93 -11.24 -7.86 -13.11
CA PHE A 93 -12.44 -7.13 -12.71
C PHE A 93 -13.22 -7.85 -11.62
N ALA A 94 -13.75 -7.08 -10.66
CA ALA A 94 -14.82 -7.50 -9.76
C ALA A 94 -15.78 -6.35 -9.49
N SER A 95 -17.03 -6.67 -9.24
CA SER A 95 -18.02 -5.74 -8.73
C SER A 95 -18.82 -6.37 -7.59
N ARG A 96 -19.32 -5.52 -6.71
CA ARG A 96 -20.20 -5.94 -5.64
C ARG A 96 -21.25 -4.87 -5.37
N GLU A 97 -22.51 -5.27 -5.35
CA GLU A 97 -23.60 -4.40 -4.95
C GLU A 97 -23.57 -4.16 -3.43
N MET A 98 -23.65 -2.90 -3.04
CA MET A 98 -23.67 -2.46 -1.65
C MET A 98 -24.58 -1.24 -1.51
N PRO A 99 -25.19 -1.00 -0.33
CA PRO A 99 -26.02 0.17 -0.06
C PRO A 99 -25.13 1.42 0.12
N VAL A 100 -24.63 1.96 -0.99
CA VAL A 100 -23.81 3.18 -1.05
C VAL A 100 -24.52 4.27 -1.82
N SER A 101 -24.20 5.53 -1.54
CA SER A 101 -24.82 6.71 -2.18
C SER A 101 -24.40 6.89 -3.64
N ALA A 102 -23.16 6.49 -3.96
CA ALA A 102 -22.61 6.52 -5.31
C ALA A 102 -21.71 5.31 -5.54
N PRO A 103 -21.54 4.85 -6.80
CA PRO A 103 -20.62 3.78 -7.12
C PRO A 103 -19.17 4.18 -6.80
N GLN A 104 -18.52 3.40 -5.96
CA GLN A 104 -17.10 3.55 -5.64
C GLN A 104 -16.27 2.61 -6.50
N PHE A 105 -15.11 3.07 -6.94
CA PHE A 105 -14.19 2.26 -7.73
C PHE A 105 -12.76 2.35 -7.19
N LEU A 106 -12.00 1.28 -7.43
CA LEU A 106 -10.54 1.26 -7.35
C LEU A 106 -9.98 0.67 -8.64
N ILE A 107 -8.96 1.30 -9.17
CA ILE A 107 -8.16 0.83 -10.31
C ILE A 107 -6.76 0.57 -9.77
N GLY A 108 -6.29 -0.67 -9.85
CA GLY A 108 -4.97 -1.06 -9.36
C GLY A 108 -4.07 -1.60 -10.45
N ALA A 109 -2.77 -1.37 -10.30
CA ALA A 109 -1.73 -1.96 -11.12
C ALA A 109 -0.56 -2.40 -10.25
N LYS A 110 0.01 -3.58 -10.57
CA LYS A 110 1.30 -3.99 -10.01
C LYS A 110 2.43 -3.27 -10.76
N ILE A 111 3.41 -2.82 -10.01
CA ILE A 111 4.66 -2.26 -10.53
C ILE A 111 5.85 -3.00 -9.91
N ALA A 112 7.03 -2.83 -10.48
CA ALA A 112 8.23 -3.44 -9.93
C ALA A 112 8.44 -3.01 -8.47
N PRO A 113 8.78 -3.94 -7.57
CA PRO A 113 9.05 -3.63 -6.18
C PRO A 113 10.23 -2.67 -6.04
N ALA A 114 10.22 -1.85 -5.00
CA ALA A 114 11.33 -0.96 -4.73
C ALA A 114 12.57 -1.75 -4.28
N PRO A 115 13.77 -1.42 -4.76
CA PRO A 115 15.01 -1.96 -4.24
C PRO A 115 15.19 -1.54 -2.77
N ARG A 116 16.15 -2.14 -2.09
CA ARG A 116 16.45 -1.80 -0.68
C ARG A 116 17.35 -0.56 -0.59
N GLY A 117 17.30 0.11 0.57
CA GLY A 117 18.18 1.25 0.88
C GLY A 117 17.76 2.56 0.23
N GLY A 118 18.73 3.42 -0.06
CA GLY A 118 18.49 4.79 -0.57
C GLY A 118 17.78 4.83 -1.93
N GLU A 119 18.00 3.84 -2.78
CA GLU A 119 17.32 3.72 -4.07
C GLU A 119 15.81 3.46 -3.91
N SER A 120 15.40 2.83 -2.81
CA SER A 120 13.97 2.68 -2.45
C SER A 120 13.28 4.03 -2.29
N LEU A 121 13.93 4.97 -1.59
CA LEU A 121 13.38 6.31 -1.41
C LEU A 121 13.27 7.05 -2.76
N ARG A 122 14.31 6.98 -3.58
CA ARG A 122 14.32 7.58 -4.90
C ARG A 122 13.19 7.05 -5.78
N GLN A 123 13.02 5.73 -5.85
CA GLN A 123 11.95 5.11 -6.63
C GLN A 123 10.56 5.51 -6.12
N ARG A 124 10.36 5.56 -4.81
CA ARG A 124 9.11 6.02 -4.21
C ARG A 124 8.80 7.47 -4.60
N LEU A 125 9.77 8.37 -4.48
CA LEU A 125 9.59 9.77 -4.85
C LEU A 125 9.31 9.95 -6.35
N VAL A 126 10.02 9.23 -7.22
CA VAL A 126 9.78 9.23 -8.66
C VAL A 126 8.37 8.75 -8.98
N ALA A 127 7.94 7.65 -8.38
CA ALA A 127 6.59 7.12 -8.57
C ALA A 127 5.50 8.11 -8.10
N GLN A 128 5.67 8.72 -6.93
CA GLN A 128 4.75 9.75 -6.43
C GLN A 128 4.66 10.96 -7.35
N LEU A 129 5.80 11.44 -7.86
CA LEU A 129 5.82 12.55 -8.83
C LEU A 129 5.15 12.18 -10.14
N ALA A 130 5.40 10.97 -10.65
CA ALA A 130 4.75 10.46 -11.87
C ALA A 130 3.22 10.39 -11.71
N LEU A 131 2.73 9.87 -10.59
CA LEU A 131 1.29 9.84 -10.30
C LEU A 131 0.70 11.23 -10.17
N ARG A 132 1.42 12.15 -9.54
CA ARG A 132 0.98 13.54 -9.42
C ARG A 132 0.86 14.25 -10.77
N LEU A 133 1.78 13.98 -11.69
CA LEU A 133 1.72 14.49 -13.07
C LEU A 133 0.57 13.87 -13.84
N LEU A 134 0.35 12.55 -13.69
CA LEU A 134 -0.68 11.80 -14.39
C LEU A 134 -2.09 12.21 -13.91
N ALA A 135 -2.33 12.18 -12.61
CA ALA A 135 -3.67 12.18 -12.03
C ALA A 135 -3.87 13.19 -10.90
N GLY A 136 -2.88 14.02 -10.59
CA GLY A 136 -2.99 15.05 -9.54
C GLY A 136 -4.05 16.10 -9.85
N GLY A 137 -4.55 16.79 -8.83
CA GLY A 137 -5.64 17.75 -8.96
C GLY A 137 -5.40 18.92 -9.94
N SER A 138 -4.15 19.18 -10.33
CA SER A 138 -3.77 20.13 -11.37
C SER A 138 -3.47 19.49 -12.73
N SER A 139 -3.60 18.16 -12.85
CA SER A 139 -3.34 17.47 -14.11
C SER A 139 -4.46 17.74 -15.15
N PRO A 140 -4.14 17.78 -16.45
CA PRO A 140 -5.15 17.88 -17.49
C PRO A 140 -6.17 16.74 -17.45
N PHE A 141 -5.74 15.54 -17.06
CA PHE A 141 -6.59 14.38 -16.86
C PHE A 141 -7.67 14.66 -15.81
N TYR A 142 -7.27 15.06 -14.59
CA TYR A 142 -8.22 15.33 -13.51
C TYR A 142 -9.16 16.49 -13.87
N ALA A 143 -8.60 17.61 -14.36
CA ALA A 143 -9.39 18.79 -14.69
C ALA A 143 -10.49 18.51 -15.73
N ARG A 144 -10.15 17.73 -16.78
CA ARG A 144 -11.11 17.33 -17.82
C ARG A 144 -12.19 16.41 -17.28
N LEU A 145 -11.81 15.33 -16.58
CA LEU A 145 -12.79 14.35 -16.08
C LEU A 145 -13.66 14.92 -14.95
N TYR A 146 -13.12 15.83 -14.16
CA TYR A 146 -13.91 16.57 -13.17
C TYR A 146 -14.94 17.49 -13.84
N ALA A 147 -14.57 18.23 -14.87
CA ALA A 147 -15.47 19.07 -15.64
C ALA A 147 -16.57 18.26 -16.37
N GLU A 148 -16.27 17.05 -16.80
CA GLU A 148 -17.24 16.12 -17.38
C GLU A 148 -18.13 15.41 -16.34
N GLY A 149 -17.89 15.62 -15.04
CA GLY A 149 -18.61 14.94 -13.96
C GLY A 149 -18.30 13.44 -13.84
N LEU A 150 -17.19 12.99 -14.40
CA LEU A 150 -16.71 11.60 -14.31
C LEU A 150 -15.92 11.34 -13.03
N LEU A 151 -15.29 12.37 -12.46
CA LEU A 151 -14.59 12.33 -11.18
C LEU A 151 -15.17 13.35 -10.22
N CYS A 152 -15.11 13.05 -8.92
CA CYS A 152 -15.46 13.92 -7.83
C CYS A 152 -14.21 14.36 -7.06
N ARG A 153 -14.38 15.16 -6.00
CA ARG A 153 -13.27 15.65 -5.18
C ARG A 153 -12.59 14.59 -4.34
N ASP A 154 -13.26 13.47 -4.15
CA ASP A 154 -12.78 12.29 -3.42
C ASP A 154 -11.81 11.40 -4.24
N PHE A 155 -11.61 11.73 -5.53
CA PHE A 155 -10.63 11.01 -6.35
C PHE A 155 -9.23 11.20 -5.81
N ASP A 156 -8.57 10.08 -5.54
CA ASP A 156 -7.21 10.03 -4.99
C ASP A 156 -6.39 8.91 -5.64
N TYR A 157 -5.09 8.95 -5.43
CA TYR A 157 -4.16 7.96 -5.94
C TYR A 157 -3.02 7.74 -4.95
N GLU A 158 -2.54 6.52 -4.90
CA GLU A 158 -1.40 6.16 -4.06
C GLU A 158 -0.44 5.21 -4.77
N VAL A 159 0.79 5.20 -4.31
CA VAL A 159 1.78 4.17 -4.63
C VAL A 159 2.33 3.61 -3.33
N ASP A 160 2.28 2.30 -3.21
CA ASP A 160 2.84 1.59 -2.07
C ASP A 160 3.92 0.59 -2.51
N PHE A 161 4.99 0.53 -1.71
CA PHE A 161 6.06 -0.44 -1.82
C PHE A 161 6.19 -1.16 -0.48
N ALA A 162 5.43 -2.18 -0.29
CA ALA A 162 5.39 -2.97 0.93
C ALA A 162 5.66 -4.45 0.65
N ALA A 163 6.27 -5.12 1.61
CA ALA A 163 6.43 -6.58 1.61
C ALA A 163 7.05 -7.14 0.31
N GLY A 164 7.94 -6.42 -0.36
CA GLY A 164 8.55 -6.84 -1.62
C GLY A 164 7.64 -6.69 -2.84
N THR A 165 6.55 -5.94 -2.73
CA THR A 165 5.65 -5.60 -3.86
C THR A 165 5.73 -4.13 -4.21
N GLY A 166 5.15 -3.78 -5.35
CA GLY A 166 4.84 -2.41 -5.73
C GLY A 166 3.44 -2.35 -6.31
N THR A 167 2.62 -1.45 -5.79
CA THR A 167 1.21 -1.31 -6.17
C THR A 167 0.88 0.16 -6.37
N VAL A 168 0.21 0.47 -7.46
CA VAL A 168 -0.40 1.78 -7.72
C VAL A 168 -1.90 1.61 -7.68
N ILE A 169 -2.59 2.52 -6.99
CA ILE A 169 -4.04 2.49 -6.83
C ILE A 169 -4.59 3.88 -7.15
N PHE A 170 -5.66 3.93 -7.92
CA PHE A 170 -6.50 5.12 -8.15
C PHE A 170 -7.90 4.80 -7.66
N GLY A 171 -8.54 5.72 -6.98
CA GLY A 171 -9.86 5.49 -6.42
C GLY A 171 -10.72 6.72 -6.30
N GLY A 172 -12.01 6.51 -6.19
CA GLY A 172 -12.99 7.58 -6.03
C GLY A 172 -14.41 7.11 -6.32
N GLU A 173 -15.28 8.06 -6.54
CA GLU A 173 -16.67 7.84 -6.94
C GLU A 173 -16.87 8.23 -8.41
N SER A 174 -17.59 7.38 -9.16
CA SER A 174 -17.98 7.67 -10.55
C SER A 174 -19.20 6.85 -10.96
N GLN A 175 -20.07 7.46 -11.75
CA GLN A 175 -21.17 6.74 -12.38
C GLN A 175 -20.71 5.88 -13.58
N LYS A 176 -19.48 6.06 -14.05
CA LYS A 176 -18.89 5.37 -15.23
C LYS A 176 -17.44 5.00 -14.98
N PRO A 177 -17.15 4.11 -14.02
CA PRO A 177 -15.77 3.73 -13.64
C PRO A 177 -14.95 3.18 -14.81
N GLU A 178 -15.59 2.45 -15.74
CA GLU A 178 -14.92 1.87 -16.90
C GLU A 178 -14.37 2.97 -17.81
N ARG A 179 -15.11 4.08 -17.99
CA ARG A 179 -14.63 5.21 -18.77
C ARG A 179 -13.45 5.91 -18.08
N VAL A 180 -13.47 6.01 -16.76
CA VAL A 180 -12.32 6.53 -16.01
C VAL A 180 -11.07 5.68 -16.24
N LEU A 181 -11.20 4.35 -16.26
CA LEU A 181 -10.10 3.43 -16.57
C LEU A 181 -9.54 3.63 -18.00
N GLU A 182 -10.43 3.76 -19.00
CA GLU A 182 -10.03 4.01 -20.39
C GLU A 182 -9.26 5.32 -20.54
N GLU A 183 -9.77 6.40 -19.94
CA GLU A 183 -9.15 7.71 -19.96
C GLU A 183 -7.79 7.73 -19.22
N LEU A 184 -7.69 7.01 -18.09
CA LEU A 184 -6.44 6.86 -17.35
C LEU A 184 -5.38 6.13 -18.18
N LYS A 185 -5.75 5.05 -18.88
CA LYS A 185 -4.86 4.33 -19.79
C LYS A 185 -4.39 5.20 -20.95
N ALA A 186 -5.30 5.96 -21.55
CA ALA A 186 -4.98 6.86 -22.63
C ALA A 186 -4.01 7.98 -22.19
N GLU A 187 -4.23 8.55 -21.01
CA GLU A 187 -3.35 9.60 -20.47
C GLU A 187 -1.97 9.06 -20.11
N ALA A 188 -1.88 7.87 -19.52
CA ALA A 188 -0.61 7.21 -19.23
C ALA A 188 0.19 6.94 -20.51
N ALA A 189 -0.46 6.47 -21.58
CA ALA A 189 0.18 6.28 -22.87
C ALA A 189 0.65 7.60 -23.49
N ARG A 190 -0.12 8.68 -23.38
CA ARG A 190 0.24 10.01 -23.86
C ARG A 190 1.48 10.57 -23.18
N ILE A 191 1.55 10.46 -21.84
CA ILE A 191 2.71 10.92 -21.07
C ILE A 191 3.96 10.11 -21.45
N SER A 192 3.83 8.78 -21.55
CA SER A 192 4.95 7.92 -21.95
C SER A 192 5.48 8.28 -23.34
N ALA A 193 4.62 8.61 -24.28
CA ALA A 193 5.03 9.06 -25.62
C ALA A 193 5.74 10.42 -25.60
N CYS A 194 5.32 11.37 -24.73
CA CYS A 194 5.96 12.66 -24.58
C CYS A 194 7.37 12.61 -23.96
N LEU A 195 7.65 11.59 -23.14
CA LEU A 195 8.95 11.45 -22.45
C LEU A 195 10.03 10.79 -23.32
N LEU A 196 9.69 10.37 -24.53
CA LEU A 196 10.62 9.74 -25.48
C LEU A 196 11.28 10.74 -26.46
N TYR A 197 11.06 12.06 -26.27
CA TYR A 197 11.66 13.12 -27.09
C TYR A 197 12.52 14.07 -26.25
#